data_fc0a404fc00b891bea02d3dae049e454
#
_entry.id   fc0a404fc00b891bea02d3dae049e454
#
_cell.length_a   1.000
_cell.length_b   1.000
_cell.length_c   1.000
_cell.angle_alpha   90.00
_cell.angle_beta   90.00
_cell.angle_gamma   90.00
#
_symmetry.space_group_name_H-M   'P 1'
#
loop_
_entity.id
_entity.type
_entity.pdbx_description
1 polymer ?
#
loop_
_entity_poly.entity_id
_entity_poly.type
_entity_poly.pdbx_seq_one_letter_code
_entity_poly.pdbx_strand_id
1 'polypeptide(L)'
;MGRDTLNEQLILFPYEKDIVYDLETDTRECKDCKKTLPFKNFPIKSFMTDNLGILSRVCKSCESKRNSKYKQRRREVKLPKENYCCPVCLRNEKQLKTNKIVVDVSTYKPREHKSKRKNVWCLDHDHITGKIRGWLCNSCNVSKGSIGDDLESAERLVKYYKGE
;
A
#
# COMPACT_ATOMS: atom_id res chain seq x y z
N MET A 1 40.77 -9.80 -18.21
CA MET A 1 40.92 -8.41 -17.83
C MET A 1 39.57 -7.72 -17.91
N GLY A 2 39.06 -7.17 -16.83
CA GLY A 2 37.96 -6.21 -16.78
C GLY A 2 36.57 -6.80 -16.48
N ARG A 3 36.32 -7.20 -15.22
CA ARG A 3 34.95 -7.38 -14.66
C ARG A 3 34.93 -6.98 -13.18
N ASP A 4 35.28 -5.71 -12.87
CA ASP A 4 35.25 -5.21 -11.49
C ASP A 4 34.71 -3.78 -11.34
N THR A 5 33.79 -3.34 -12.21
CA THR A 5 33.24 -1.98 -12.12
C THR A 5 31.73 -1.90 -11.86
N LEU A 6 31.07 -2.99 -11.42
CA LEU A 6 29.64 -3.00 -11.15
C LEU A 6 29.26 -3.00 -9.67
N ASN A 7 30.22 -2.95 -8.75
CA ASN A 7 29.92 -3.10 -7.32
C ASN A 7 30.03 -1.82 -6.48
N GLU A 8 30.42 -0.68 -7.06
CA GLU A 8 30.57 0.57 -6.29
C GLU A 8 29.37 1.52 -6.35
N GLN A 9 28.35 1.23 -7.17
CA GLN A 9 27.18 2.12 -7.29
C GLN A 9 25.97 1.76 -6.42
N LEU A 10 26.06 0.75 -5.56
CA LEU A 10 24.94 0.30 -4.72
C LEU A 10 25.01 0.79 -3.26
N ILE A 11 25.96 1.64 -2.90
CA ILE A 11 25.99 2.30 -1.59
C ILE A 11 25.57 3.77 -1.75
N LEU A 12 24.37 3.99 -2.25
CA LEU A 12 23.83 5.36 -2.42
C LEU A 12 23.18 5.94 -1.16
N PHE A 13 23.04 5.17 -0.10
CA PHE A 13 22.65 5.66 1.22
C PHE A 13 23.39 4.85 2.28
N PRO A 14 24.44 5.41 2.89
CA PRO A 14 24.95 4.85 4.12
C PRO A 14 23.80 4.90 5.11
N TYR A 15 23.24 3.74 5.44
CA TYR A 15 22.30 3.61 6.53
C TYR A 15 23.11 3.86 7.79
N GLU A 16 23.09 5.09 8.29
CA GLU A 16 23.66 5.42 9.59
C GLU A 16 22.86 4.63 10.64
N LYS A 17 23.37 3.44 11.01
CA LYS A 17 22.78 2.56 12.00
C LYS A 17 22.73 3.16 13.41
N ASP A 18 23.31 4.33 13.61
CA ASP A 18 23.63 4.85 14.93
C ASP A 18 22.67 5.90 15.45
N ILE A 19 21.62 6.28 14.68
CA ILE A 19 20.63 7.24 15.18
C ILE A 19 19.46 6.45 15.77
N VAL A 20 19.52 6.21 17.07
CA VAL A 20 18.39 5.68 17.85
C VAL A 20 17.50 6.85 18.26
N TYR A 21 16.31 6.93 17.66
CA TYR A 21 15.31 7.93 18.01
C TYR A 21 14.51 7.48 19.24
N ASP A 22 14.29 8.40 20.16
CA ASP A 22 13.42 8.18 21.31
C ASP A 22 11.96 8.47 20.94
N LEU A 23 11.06 7.52 21.25
CA LEU A 23 9.65 7.65 20.92
C LEU A 23 8.92 8.73 21.72
N GLU A 24 9.44 9.08 22.91
CA GLU A 24 8.81 10.04 23.83
C GLU A 24 9.30 11.47 23.58
N THR A 25 10.60 11.64 23.36
CA THR A 25 11.25 12.96 23.27
C THR A 25 11.39 13.47 21.86
N ASP A 26 11.70 12.57 20.89
CA ASP A 26 11.84 12.97 19.50
C ASP A 26 10.48 13.27 18.87
N THR A 27 10.48 14.30 18.02
CA THR A 27 9.24 14.82 17.42
C THR A 27 9.34 14.92 15.91
N ARG A 28 8.20 14.91 15.25
CA ARG A 28 8.06 15.22 13.82
C ARG A 28 6.75 15.91 13.51
N GLU A 29 6.73 16.64 12.40
CA GLU A 29 5.51 17.24 11.89
C GLU A 29 4.61 16.18 11.22
N CYS A 30 3.33 16.19 11.55
CA CYS A 30 2.33 15.38 10.87
C CYS A 30 1.98 15.97 9.49
N LYS A 31 2.09 15.17 8.44
CA LYS A 31 1.76 15.59 7.05
C LYS A 31 0.35 16.19 6.92
N ASP A 32 -0.63 15.70 7.69
CA ASP A 32 -2.04 16.10 7.54
C ASP A 32 -2.42 17.31 8.40
N CYS A 33 -2.16 17.26 9.71
CA CYS A 33 -2.59 18.33 10.62
C CYS A 33 -1.50 19.37 10.88
N LYS A 34 -0.28 19.20 10.34
CA LYS A 34 0.86 20.11 10.49
C LYS A 34 1.31 20.35 11.93
N LYS A 35 0.85 19.53 12.87
CA LYS A 35 1.28 19.61 14.27
C LYS A 35 2.58 18.83 14.44
N THR A 36 3.55 19.41 15.15
CA THR A 36 4.73 18.71 15.64
C THR A 36 4.34 17.88 16.86
N LEU A 37 4.57 16.58 16.81
CA LEU A 37 4.12 15.62 17.81
C LEU A 37 5.23 14.61 18.12
N PRO A 38 5.32 14.08 19.35
CA PRO A 38 6.23 13.00 19.69
C PRO A 38 6.05 11.77 18.77
N PHE A 39 7.12 11.03 18.53
CA PHE A 39 7.13 9.86 17.64
C PHE A 39 6.13 8.80 18.07
N LYS A 40 5.87 8.64 19.37
CA LYS A 40 4.81 7.75 19.89
C LYS A 40 3.42 8.02 19.32
N ASN A 41 3.16 9.24 18.84
CA ASN A 41 1.88 9.62 18.24
C ASN A 41 1.74 9.17 16.76
N PHE A 42 2.76 8.53 16.20
CA PHE A 42 2.73 8.01 14.85
C PHE A 42 2.68 6.48 14.86
N PRO A 43 1.89 5.86 13.98
CA PRO A 43 1.86 4.40 13.87
C PRO A 43 3.12 3.87 13.17
N ILE A 44 3.60 2.71 13.62
CA ILE A 44 4.64 1.95 12.93
C ILE A 44 4.00 1.22 11.74
N LYS A 45 4.51 1.43 10.54
CA LYS A 45 3.98 0.86 9.29
C LYS A 45 4.62 -0.45 8.88
N SER A 46 5.90 -0.59 9.14
CA SER A 46 6.66 -1.80 8.86
C SER A 46 7.81 -1.94 9.83
N PHE A 47 8.28 -3.16 9.98
CA PHE A 47 9.47 -3.47 10.75
C PHE A 47 10.59 -3.86 9.78
N MET A 48 11.78 -3.39 10.04
CA MET A 48 13.01 -3.82 9.38
C MET A 48 13.58 -5.04 10.11
N THR A 49 14.64 -5.63 9.58
CA THR A 49 15.24 -6.88 10.09
C THR A 49 15.66 -6.80 11.56
N ASP A 50 16.07 -5.67 12.07
CA ASP A 50 16.65 -5.49 13.41
C ASP A 50 15.64 -4.90 14.42
N ASN A 51 14.35 -5.26 14.33
CA ASN A 51 13.26 -4.72 15.15
C ASN A 51 13.05 -3.20 15.03
N LEU A 52 13.70 -2.56 14.05
CA LEU A 52 13.49 -1.15 13.77
C LEU A 52 12.16 -0.93 13.04
N GLY A 53 11.41 0.06 13.49
CA GLY A 53 10.10 0.38 12.94
C GLY A 53 10.12 1.62 12.06
N ILE A 54 9.48 1.55 10.89
CA ILE A 54 9.27 2.72 10.03
C ILE A 54 7.99 3.43 10.46
N LEU A 55 8.14 4.67 10.96
CA LEU A 55 7.01 5.48 11.38
C LEU A 55 6.24 6.06 10.19
N SER A 56 4.93 6.09 10.30
CA SER A 56 4.04 6.81 9.38
C SER A 56 4.36 8.30 9.36
N ARG A 57 4.15 8.96 8.21
CA ARG A 57 4.19 10.43 8.11
C ARG A 57 2.92 11.11 8.65
N VAL A 58 1.90 10.34 9.01
CA VAL A 58 0.60 10.81 9.47
C VAL A 58 0.38 10.30 10.89
N CYS A 59 0.00 11.18 11.82
CA CYS A 59 -0.23 10.82 13.21
C CYS A 59 -1.46 9.90 13.37
N LYS A 60 -1.49 9.13 14.44
CA LYS A 60 -2.56 8.17 14.79
C LYS A 60 -3.96 8.80 14.74
N SER A 61 -4.11 10.04 15.21
CA SER A 61 -5.39 10.75 15.19
C SER A 61 -5.88 11.05 13.77
N CYS A 62 -5.00 11.56 12.90
CA CYS A 62 -5.35 11.83 11.49
C CYS A 62 -5.62 10.54 10.73
N GLU A 63 -4.82 9.49 10.96
CA GLU A 63 -5.05 8.18 10.35
C GLU A 63 -6.41 7.58 10.79
N SER A 64 -6.74 7.67 12.07
CA SER A 64 -8.05 7.23 12.59
C SER A 64 -9.22 7.96 11.92
N LYS A 65 -9.12 9.29 11.76
CA LYS A 65 -10.13 10.09 11.05
C LYS A 65 -10.28 9.66 9.59
N ARG A 66 -9.16 9.43 8.87
CA ARG A 66 -9.18 8.91 7.48
C ARG A 66 -9.88 7.56 7.41
N ASN A 67 -9.52 6.64 8.32
CA ASN A 67 -10.09 5.29 8.37
C ASN A 67 -11.59 5.31 8.69
N SER A 68 -12.03 6.20 9.57
CA SER A 68 -13.46 6.37 9.89
C SER A 68 -14.26 6.87 8.70
N LYS A 69 -13.77 7.89 7.99
CA LYS A 69 -14.39 8.39 6.75
C LYS A 69 -14.46 7.31 5.66
N TYR A 70 -13.38 6.53 5.49
CA TYR A 70 -13.37 5.43 4.54
C TYR A 70 -14.40 4.34 4.90
N LYS A 71 -14.46 3.95 6.18
CA LYS A 71 -15.44 2.96 6.67
C LYS A 71 -16.88 3.45 6.47
N GLN A 72 -17.16 4.72 6.72
CA GLN A 72 -18.47 5.32 6.48
C GLN A 72 -18.85 5.24 5.00
N ARG A 73 -18.01 5.75 4.11
CA ARG A 73 -18.24 5.71 2.65
C ARG A 73 -18.47 4.28 2.14
N ARG A 74 -17.69 3.32 2.65
CA ARG A 74 -17.84 1.91 2.28
C ARG A 74 -19.19 1.31 2.68
N ARG A 75 -19.82 1.81 3.75
CA ARG A 75 -21.17 1.38 4.16
C ARG A 75 -22.26 1.95 3.26
N GLU A 76 -22.03 3.15 2.72
CA GLU A 76 -22.98 3.85 1.85
C GLU A 76 -23.00 3.29 0.42
N VAL A 77 -21.90 2.68 -0.02
CA VAL A 77 -21.76 2.12 -1.37
C VAL A 77 -22.03 0.62 -1.37
N LYS A 78 -23.06 0.19 -2.06
CA LYS A 78 -23.40 -1.23 -2.21
C LYS A 78 -22.24 -2.00 -2.84
N LEU A 79 -22.02 -3.22 -2.35
CA LEU A 79 -21.06 -4.15 -2.96
C LEU A 79 -21.44 -4.44 -4.43
N PRO A 80 -20.45 -4.75 -5.28
CA PRO A 80 -20.72 -5.16 -6.65
C PRO A 80 -21.66 -6.36 -6.72
N LYS A 81 -22.47 -6.41 -7.78
CA LYS A 81 -23.30 -7.56 -8.09
C LYS A 81 -22.43 -8.77 -8.46
N GLU A 82 -22.99 -9.98 -8.41
CA GLU A 82 -22.28 -11.25 -8.67
C GLU A 82 -21.52 -11.27 -10.01
N ASN A 83 -22.09 -10.67 -11.06
CA ASN A 83 -21.49 -10.63 -12.40
C ASN A 83 -20.56 -9.43 -12.64
N TYR A 84 -20.21 -8.69 -11.59
CA TYR A 84 -19.32 -7.55 -11.73
C TYR A 84 -17.90 -7.99 -12.07
N CYS A 85 -17.32 -7.31 -13.07
CA CYS A 85 -15.92 -7.45 -13.43
C CYS A 85 -15.13 -6.21 -13.02
N CYS A 86 -13.89 -6.41 -12.58
CA CYS A 86 -12.99 -5.30 -12.33
C CYS A 86 -12.77 -4.51 -13.63
N PRO A 87 -13.02 -3.18 -13.67
CA PRO A 87 -12.93 -2.42 -14.91
C PRO A 87 -11.50 -2.32 -15.49
N VAL A 88 -10.48 -2.66 -14.70
CA VAL A 88 -9.08 -2.62 -15.14
C VAL A 88 -8.63 -3.96 -15.71
N CYS A 89 -8.85 -5.07 -15.01
CA CYS A 89 -8.35 -6.39 -15.45
C CYS A 89 -9.45 -7.30 -16.00
N LEU A 90 -10.71 -6.84 -16.04
CA LEU A 90 -11.89 -7.51 -16.56
C LEU A 90 -12.25 -8.84 -15.87
N ARG A 91 -11.59 -9.20 -14.77
CA ARG A 91 -11.85 -10.42 -14.00
C ARG A 91 -13.01 -10.24 -13.05
N ASN A 92 -13.88 -11.25 -12.98
CA ASN A 92 -14.96 -11.33 -11.99
C ASN A 92 -14.49 -11.95 -10.67
N GLU A 93 -15.35 -11.96 -9.65
CA GLU A 93 -15.03 -12.49 -8.33
C GLU A 93 -14.60 -13.96 -8.34
N LYS A 94 -15.26 -14.79 -9.15
CA LYS A 94 -14.94 -16.22 -9.30
C LYS A 94 -13.52 -16.39 -9.83
N GLN A 95 -13.16 -15.69 -10.89
CA GLN A 95 -11.81 -15.71 -11.45
C GLN A 95 -10.74 -15.19 -10.50
N LEU A 96 -11.07 -14.17 -9.68
CA LEU A 96 -10.14 -13.62 -8.69
C LEU A 96 -9.90 -14.58 -7.50
N LYS A 97 -10.86 -15.46 -7.20
CA LYS A 97 -10.74 -16.47 -6.16
C LYS A 97 -10.04 -17.75 -6.64
N THR A 98 -10.17 -18.10 -7.91
CA THR A 98 -9.65 -19.36 -8.48
C THR A 98 -8.19 -19.33 -8.91
N ASN A 99 -7.56 -18.19 -9.04
CA ASN A 99 -6.15 -18.06 -9.41
C ASN A 99 -5.16 -18.50 -8.29
N LYS A 100 -5.55 -19.47 -7.47
CA LYS A 100 -4.64 -20.10 -6.53
C LYS A 100 -4.04 -21.33 -7.18
N ILE A 101 -2.73 -21.30 -7.45
CA ILE A 101 -1.99 -22.50 -7.77
C ILE A 101 -1.96 -23.33 -6.48
N VAL A 102 -2.67 -24.44 -6.46
CA VAL A 102 -2.64 -25.39 -5.33
C VAL A 102 -1.46 -26.31 -5.60
N VAL A 103 -0.45 -26.23 -4.74
CA VAL A 103 0.68 -27.15 -4.72
C VAL A 103 0.63 -27.97 -3.45
N ASP A 104 1.07 -29.22 -3.53
CA ASP A 104 1.26 -30.03 -2.33
C ASP A 104 2.42 -29.44 -1.50
N VAL A 105 2.07 -28.97 -0.33
CA VAL A 105 3.02 -28.35 0.62
C VAL A 105 3.10 -29.15 1.92
N SER A 106 2.94 -30.46 1.85
CA SER A 106 2.94 -31.34 3.03
C SER A 106 4.17 -31.17 3.94
N THR A 107 5.28 -30.67 3.38
CA THR A 107 6.53 -30.36 4.11
C THR A 107 6.67 -28.89 4.50
N TYR A 108 5.79 -28.00 4.02
CA TYR A 108 5.88 -26.57 4.27
C TYR A 108 4.95 -26.14 5.41
N LYS A 109 5.51 -25.53 6.46
CA LYS A 109 4.72 -24.87 7.50
C LYS A 109 4.38 -23.44 7.06
N PRO A 110 3.16 -23.17 6.58
CA PRO A 110 2.78 -21.82 6.17
C PRO A 110 2.79 -20.89 7.39
N ARG A 111 3.34 -19.68 7.23
CA ARG A 111 3.12 -18.62 8.20
C ARG A 111 1.61 -18.40 8.32
N GLU A 112 1.07 -18.44 9.52
CA GLU A 112 -0.34 -18.11 9.74
C GLU A 112 -0.63 -16.66 9.36
N HIS A 113 -0.97 -16.43 8.10
CA HIS A 113 -1.51 -15.15 7.67
C HIS A 113 -2.96 -15.03 8.13
N LYS A 114 -3.18 -14.35 9.26
CA LYS A 114 -4.51 -14.12 9.87
C LYS A 114 -5.47 -13.27 9.03
N SER A 115 -5.07 -12.73 7.88
CA SER A 115 -5.96 -11.92 7.04
C SER A 115 -6.74 -12.75 6.02
N LYS A 116 -7.76 -13.46 6.49
CA LYS A 116 -8.81 -13.99 5.60
C LYS A 116 -9.61 -12.79 5.07
N ARG A 117 -9.13 -12.11 4.03
CA ARG A 117 -9.94 -11.08 3.36
C ARG A 117 -11.15 -11.75 2.75
N LYS A 118 -12.31 -11.55 3.38
CA LYS A 118 -13.62 -12.09 2.92
C LYS A 118 -14.05 -11.48 1.58
N ASN A 119 -13.50 -10.35 1.18
CA ASN A 119 -13.91 -9.59 0.00
C ASN A 119 -12.72 -9.34 -0.92
N VAL A 120 -12.89 -9.63 -2.21
CA VAL A 120 -11.90 -9.39 -3.27
C VAL A 120 -11.93 -7.96 -3.80
N TRP A 121 -13.00 -7.20 -3.47
CA TRP A 121 -13.24 -5.85 -3.96
C TRP A 121 -12.74 -4.78 -3.01
N CYS A 122 -12.08 -3.78 -3.54
CA CYS A 122 -11.65 -2.57 -2.87
C CYS A 122 -12.45 -1.38 -3.42
N LEU A 123 -13.03 -0.57 -2.55
CA LEU A 123 -13.67 0.68 -2.96
C LEU A 123 -12.58 1.70 -3.27
N ASP A 124 -12.47 2.07 -4.53
CA ASP A 124 -11.52 3.06 -5.00
C ASP A 124 -12.08 4.47 -4.87
N HIS A 125 -11.24 5.40 -4.48
CA HIS A 125 -11.58 6.80 -4.33
C HIS A 125 -10.38 7.69 -4.60
N ASP A 126 -10.64 8.89 -5.00
CA ASP A 126 -9.65 9.93 -5.14
C ASP A 126 -9.10 10.36 -3.77
N HIS A 127 -7.80 10.34 -3.59
CA HIS A 127 -7.16 10.60 -2.29
C HIS A 127 -7.16 12.10 -1.90
N ILE A 128 -7.32 13.00 -2.88
CA ILE A 128 -7.37 14.45 -2.68
C ILE A 128 -8.80 14.88 -2.37
N THR A 129 -9.72 14.58 -3.29
CA THR A 129 -11.12 15.01 -3.20
C THR A 129 -11.99 14.07 -2.37
N GLY A 130 -11.56 12.81 -2.24
CA GLY A 130 -12.31 11.75 -1.62
C GLY A 130 -13.49 11.25 -2.46
N LYS A 131 -13.62 11.66 -3.73
CA LYS A 131 -14.66 11.19 -4.64
C LYS A 131 -14.50 9.71 -4.92
N ILE A 132 -15.58 8.94 -4.80
CA ILE A 132 -15.59 7.52 -5.11
C ILE A 132 -15.49 7.33 -6.62
N ARG A 133 -14.55 6.51 -7.08
CA ARG A 133 -14.38 6.14 -8.48
C ARG A 133 -15.10 4.82 -8.81
N GLY A 134 -15.19 3.89 -7.86
CA GLY A 134 -15.85 2.61 -8.04
C GLY A 134 -15.16 1.45 -7.32
N TRP A 135 -15.45 0.23 -7.75
CA TRP A 135 -14.87 -0.96 -7.17
C TRP A 135 -13.77 -1.54 -8.07
N LEU A 136 -12.62 -1.82 -7.49
CA LEU A 136 -11.51 -2.52 -8.12
C LEU A 136 -11.21 -3.84 -7.41
N CYS A 137 -10.61 -4.80 -8.09
CA CYS A 137 -9.98 -5.92 -7.39
C CYS A 137 -8.74 -5.42 -6.62
N ASN A 138 -8.35 -6.16 -5.59
CA ASN A 138 -7.23 -5.76 -4.74
C ASN A 138 -5.92 -5.52 -5.53
N SER A 139 -5.60 -6.40 -6.48
CA SER A 139 -4.37 -6.26 -7.29
C SER A 139 -4.38 -4.96 -8.10
N CYS A 140 -5.48 -4.67 -8.81
CA CYS A 140 -5.58 -3.43 -9.60
C CYS A 140 -5.56 -2.18 -8.72
N ASN A 141 -6.21 -2.23 -7.55
CA ASN A 141 -6.19 -1.11 -6.61
C ASN A 141 -4.78 -0.83 -6.08
N VAL A 142 -4.01 -1.87 -5.75
CA VAL A 142 -2.61 -1.74 -5.31
C VAL A 142 -1.73 -1.25 -6.45
N SER A 143 -1.84 -1.86 -7.64
CA SER A 143 -1.04 -1.47 -8.82
C SER A 143 -1.26 0.00 -9.19
N LYS A 144 -2.53 0.45 -9.20
CA LYS A 144 -2.87 1.86 -9.43
C LYS A 144 -2.19 2.80 -8.42
N GLY A 145 -2.21 2.46 -7.14
CA GLY A 145 -1.52 3.23 -6.11
C GLY A 145 0.00 3.24 -6.29
N SER A 146 0.58 2.15 -6.78
CA SER A 146 2.03 2.03 -7.01
C SER A 146 2.53 2.91 -8.16
N ILE A 147 1.71 3.17 -9.17
CA ILE A 147 2.06 4.05 -10.30
C ILE A 147 1.75 5.54 -10.04
N GLY A 148 1.25 5.91 -8.85
CA GLY A 148 1.04 7.31 -8.47
C GLY A 148 -0.41 7.69 -8.14
N ASP A 149 -1.40 6.85 -8.46
CA ASP A 149 -2.84 7.07 -8.20
C ASP A 149 -3.45 8.30 -8.90
N ASP A 150 -2.80 8.84 -9.93
CA ASP A 150 -3.23 9.97 -10.74
C ASP A 150 -3.23 9.64 -12.24
N LEU A 151 -3.93 10.47 -13.02
CA LEU A 151 -4.06 10.29 -14.46
C LEU A 151 -2.73 10.47 -15.19
N GLU A 152 -1.95 11.46 -14.79
CA GLU A 152 -0.67 11.80 -15.42
C GLU A 152 0.33 10.63 -15.32
N SER A 153 0.41 9.98 -14.16
CA SER A 153 1.25 8.79 -13.96
C SER A 153 0.78 7.61 -14.82
N ALA A 154 -0.53 7.43 -14.97
CA ALA A 154 -1.09 6.40 -15.85
C ALA A 154 -0.79 6.68 -17.33
N GLU A 155 -0.88 7.93 -17.76
CA GLU A 155 -0.53 8.36 -19.13
C GLU A 155 0.96 8.16 -19.42
N ARG A 156 1.86 8.47 -18.47
CA ARG A 156 3.29 8.18 -18.61
C ARG A 156 3.54 6.68 -18.77
N LEU A 157 2.83 5.84 -18.03
CA LEU A 157 2.94 4.38 -18.19
C LEU A 157 2.46 3.92 -19.57
N VAL A 158 1.37 4.48 -20.09
CA VAL A 158 0.88 4.17 -21.45
C VAL A 158 1.90 4.59 -22.51
N LYS A 159 2.50 5.78 -22.41
CA LYS A 159 3.57 6.24 -23.31
C LYS A 159 4.77 5.30 -23.27
N TYR A 160 5.21 4.90 -22.08
CA TYR A 160 6.29 3.95 -21.91
C TYR A 160 6.03 2.62 -22.65
N TYR A 161 4.81 2.07 -22.56
CA TYR A 161 4.46 0.84 -23.29
C TYR A 161 4.41 1.03 -24.80
N LYS A 162 4.13 2.23 -25.28
CA LYS A 162 4.13 2.56 -26.71
C LYS A 162 5.53 2.88 -27.25
N GLY A 163 6.51 3.05 -26.39
CA GLY A 163 7.86 3.48 -26.77
C GLY A 163 7.96 4.97 -27.13
N GLU A 164 7.08 5.79 -26.54
CA GLU A 164 7.00 7.25 -26.72
C GLU A 164 7.73 8.01 -25.58
#